data_4a3da63e89d85cfc589518558ddb4571
#
_entry.id   4a3da63e89d85cfc589518558ddb4571
#
_cell.length_a   1.000
_cell.length_b   1.000
_cell.length_c   1.000
_cell.angle_alpha   90.00
_cell.angle_beta   90.00
_cell.angle_gamma   90.00
#
_symmetry.space_group_name_H-M   'P 1'
#
loop_
_entity.id
_entity.type
_entity.pdbx_description
1 polymer ?
#
loop_
_entity_poly.entity_id
_entity_poly.type
_entity_poly.pdbx_seq_one_letter_code
_entity_poly.pdbx_strand_id
1 'polypeptide(L)'
;MLLSHKTDIQLNTTESNIVGHMCYAASKLWNVCNYERRNFKELGMTHYPDWYDQKARLKGNMWFKSLPSQTAQEVCKLVDKSWKSFYALIKSKGIQNPKPPRFKQSGMTITYMQNAIVHVSGSKRVRLSLPKQLKEYLKHTYDIGDNYLYLENKIFQNTDVIKQIKIYPPDRKNVCQVIVIYDVKDVEKMQDNGHYLSIDLGLHNLITCYDSAGTSFILGRKYLEISQKYDKEIARLGHQWNSCQSAGGIKYPKPSKHMLKVYKKKRNCIHDYLHKVTRAVVNYCKANDIHTVIIGDITNIRRNKNLGKVTNQKLHA
;
A
#
# COMPACT_ATOMS: atom_id res chain seq x y z
N MET A 1 8.80 -6.17 -17.35
CA MET A 1 7.93 -6.56 -16.21
C MET A 1 7.92 -5.46 -15.16
N LEU A 2 6.73 -5.09 -14.60
CA LEU A 2 6.65 -4.08 -13.54
C LEU A 2 6.84 -4.72 -12.16
N LEU A 3 7.80 -4.22 -11.41
CA LEU A 3 8.03 -4.57 -10.00
C LEU A 3 7.71 -3.40 -9.09
N SER A 4 7.42 -3.70 -7.83
CA SER A 4 7.21 -2.69 -6.80
C SER A 4 8.06 -2.99 -5.56
N HIS A 5 8.68 -1.95 -5.02
CA HIS A 5 9.41 -2.04 -3.76
C HIS A 5 8.91 -0.98 -2.79
N LYS A 6 8.72 -1.39 -1.54
CA LYS A 6 8.25 -0.54 -0.45
C LYS A 6 9.37 -0.30 0.54
N THR A 7 9.64 0.97 0.85
CA THR A 7 10.68 1.38 1.79
C THR A 7 10.23 2.54 2.65
N ASP A 8 10.87 2.75 3.78
CA ASP A 8 10.69 3.94 4.61
C ASP A 8 11.87 4.90 4.30
N ILE A 9 11.56 6.20 4.14
CA ILE A 9 12.55 7.25 3.89
C ILE A 9 12.48 8.26 5.05
N GLN A 10 13.62 8.60 5.63
CA GLN A 10 13.73 9.69 6.57
C GLN A 10 13.82 11.00 5.81
N LEU A 11 12.90 11.91 6.05
CA LEU A 11 12.85 13.25 5.46
C LEU A 11 13.44 14.27 6.44
N ASN A 12 14.02 15.35 5.91
CA ASN A 12 14.26 16.53 6.71
C ASN A 12 12.96 17.31 6.95
N THR A 13 12.98 18.36 7.76
CA THR A 13 11.80 19.14 8.11
C THR A 13 11.15 19.81 6.89
N THR A 14 11.96 20.35 5.99
CA THR A 14 11.49 20.99 4.74
C THR A 14 10.79 19.98 3.83
N GLU A 15 11.43 18.85 3.55
CA GLU A 15 10.86 17.78 2.74
C GLU A 15 9.58 17.23 3.36
N SER A 16 9.55 17.06 4.68
CA SER A 16 8.37 16.60 5.42
C SER A 16 7.21 17.58 5.30
N ASN A 17 7.46 18.88 5.38
CA ASN A 17 6.45 19.92 5.17
C ASN A 17 5.93 19.90 3.73
N ILE A 18 6.80 19.82 2.73
CA ILE A 18 6.40 19.73 1.32
C ILE A 18 5.51 18.52 1.08
N VAL A 19 5.92 17.32 1.52
CA VAL A 19 5.14 16.10 1.38
C VAL A 19 3.81 16.20 2.15
N GLY A 20 3.85 16.73 3.38
CA GLY A 20 2.67 16.93 4.21
C GLY A 20 1.61 17.81 3.54
N HIS A 21 2.02 18.94 2.96
CA HIS A 21 1.13 19.83 2.21
C HIS A 21 0.53 19.17 0.98
N MET A 22 1.33 18.44 0.19
CA MET A 22 0.81 17.72 -0.97
C MET A 22 -0.17 16.60 -0.57
N CYS A 23 0.12 15.85 0.48
CA CYS A 23 -0.78 14.82 1.00
C CYS A 23 -2.10 15.44 1.51
N TYR A 24 -2.04 16.61 2.12
CA TYR A 24 -3.22 17.37 2.55
C TYR A 24 -4.01 17.86 1.34
N ALA A 25 -3.37 18.52 0.37
CA ALA A 25 -4.01 18.98 -0.86
C ALA A 25 -4.70 17.83 -1.61
N ALA A 26 -4.06 16.67 -1.71
CA ALA A 26 -4.63 15.48 -2.32
C ALA A 26 -5.91 15.02 -1.60
N SER A 27 -5.93 15.07 -0.25
CA SER A 27 -7.12 14.71 0.52
C SER A 27 -8.27 15.70 0.31
N LYS A 28 -7.96 16.99 0.17
CA LYS A 28 -8.96 18.02 -0.12
C LYS A 28 -9.52 17.90 -1.54
N LEU A 29 -8.64 17.66 -2.51
CA LEU A 29 -9.06 17.38 -3.90
C LEU A 29 -9.95 16.13 -3.97
N TRP A 30 -9.58 15.05 -3.28
CA TRP A 30 -10.44 13.88 -3.12
C TRP A 30 -11.83 14.26 -2.63
N ASN A 31 -11.91 15.10 -1.60
CA ASN A 31 -13.18 15.51 -1.00
C ASN A 31 -14.01 16.34 -1.97
N VAL A 32 -13.39 17.24 -2.73
CA VAL A 32 -14.08 18.01 -3.78
C VAL A 32 -14.67 17.07 -4.83
N CYS A 33 -13.85 16.16 -5.38
CA CYS A 33 -14.32 15.17 -6.37
C CYS A 33 -15.43 14.27 -5.81
N ASN A 34 -15.30 13.84 -4.56
CA ASN A 34 -16.29 12.99 -3.91
C ASN A 34 -17.61 13.73 -3.63
N TYR A 35 -17.53 15.00 -3.26
CA TYR A 35 -18.69 15.88 -3.07
C TYR A 35 -19.47 16.07 -4.37
N GLU A 36 -18.80 16.40 -5.46
CA GLU A 36 -19.42 16.53 -6.78
C GLU A 36 -20.18 15.25 -7.21
N ARG A 37 -19.58 14.08 -6.97
CA ARG A 37 -20.23 12.79 -7.33
C ARG A 37 -21.41 12.46 -6.43
N ARG A 38 -21.39 12.86 -5.17
CA ARG A 38 -22.51 12.66 -4.26
C ARG A 38 -23.70 13.55 -4.60
N ASN A 39 -23.42 14.79 -4.99
CA ASN A 39 -24.41 15.85 -5.14
C ASN A 39 -24.55 16.31 -6.61
N PHE A 40 -24.21 15.48 -7.60
CA PHE A 40 -24.12 15.90 -9.00
C PHE A 40 -25.45 16.47 -9.53
N LYS A 41 -26.60 15.93 -9.09
CA LYS A 41 -27.94 16.44 -9.45
C LYS A 41 -28.19 17.80 -8.85
N GLU A 42 -27.88 17.99 -7.56
CA GLU A 42 -28.05 19.25 -6.84
C GLU A 42 -27.13 20.34 -7.38
N LEU A 43 -25.99 19.98 -7.92
CA LEU A 43 -25.05 20.85 -8.61
C LEU A 43 -25.44 21.15 -10.06
N GLY A 44 -26.61 20.70 -10.53
CA GLY A 44 -27.10 20.94 -11.88
C GLY A 44 -26.29 20.27 -12.98
N MET A 45 -25.56 19.20 -12.67
CA MET A 45 -24.78 18.47 -13.67
C MET A 45 -25.70 17.61 -14.55
N THR A 46 -25.52 17.67 -15.86
CA THR A 46 -26.35 16.95 -16.83
C THR A 46 -26.13 15.44 -16.81
N HIS A 47 -24.92 15.01 -16.39
CA HIS A 47 -24.57 13.59 -16.25
C HIS A 47 -23.68 13.36 -15.03
N TYR A 48 -23.60 12.09 -14.62
CA TYR A 48 -22.73 11.68 -13.52
C TYR A 48 -21.26 11.86 -13.92
N PRO A 49 -20.48 12.71 -13.22
CA PRO A 49 -19.15 13.07 -13.67
C PRO A 49 -18.18 11.89 -13.53
N ASP A 50 -17.40 11.63 -14.59
CA ASP A 50 -16.29 10.72 -14.54
C ASP A 50 -14.98 11.44 -14.16
N TRP A 51 -13.85 10.75 -14.19
CA TRP A 51 -12.57 11.36 -13.84
C TRP A 51 -12.05 12.32 -14.93
N TYR A 52 -12.47 12.14 -16.19
CA TYR A 52 -12.11 13.05 -17.30
C TYR A 52 -12.82 14.39 -17.13
N ASP A 53 -14.11 14.38 -16.81
CA ASP A 53 -14.89 15.58 -16.53
C ASP A 53 -14.31 16.33 -15.32
N GLN A 54 -14.03 15.60 -14.25
CA GLN A 54 -13.50 16.18 -13.02
C GLN A 54 -12.12 16.79 -13.25
N LYS A 55 -11.18 16.10 -13.93
CA LYS A 55 -9.87 16.67 -14.21
C LYS A 55 -9.93 17.92 -15.09
N ALA A 56 -10.88 17.98 -16.02
CA ALA A 56 -11.04 19.15 -16.91
C ALA A 56 -11.58 20.34 -16.14
N ARG A 57 -12.68 20.15 -15.37
CA ARG A 57 -13.36 21.19 -14.61
C ARG A 57 -12.54 21.71 -13.44
N LEU A 58 -11.82 20.83 -12.76
CA LEU A 58 -11.07 21.18 -11.55
C LEU A 58 -9.67 21.73 -11.80
N LYS A 59 -9.22 21.91 -13.04
CA LYS A 59 -7.91 22.53 -13.34
C LYS A 59 -7.70 23.88 -12.66
N GLY A 60 -8.75 24.68 -12.52
CA GLY A 60 -8.74 25.97 -11.83
C GLY A 60 -8.76 25.88 -10.29
N ASN A 61 -9.10 24.72 -9.73
CA ASN A 61 -9.25 24.53 -8.29
C ASN A 61 -7.90 24.64 -7.56
N MET A 62 -7.87 25.30 -6.42
CA MET A 62 -6.64 25.53 -5.65
C MET A 62 -5.95 24.24 -5.21
N TRP A 63 -6.71 23.21 -4.85
CA TRP A 63 -6.15 21.90 -4.43
C TRP A 63 -5.58 21.13 -5.61
N PHE A 64 -6.17 21.27 -6.80
CA PHE A 64 -5.62 20.71 -8.03
C PHE A 64 -4.30 21.39 -8.40
N LYS A 65 -4.24 22.73 -8.33
CA LYS A 65 -3.03 23.52 -8.62
C LYS A 65 -1.92 23.34 -7.58
N SER A 66 -2.26 22.90 -6.35
CA SER A 66 -1.30 22.59 -5.28
C SER A 66 -0.60 21.23 -5.45
N LEU A 67 -0.92 20.50 -6.52
CA LEU A 67 -0.34 19.20 -6.85
C LEU A 67 0.26 19.23 -8.26
N PRO A 68 1.32 18.45 -8.55
CA PRO A 68 1.72 18.21 -9.92
C PRO A 68 0.52 17.69 -10.72
N SER A 69 0.35 18.17 -11.96
CA SER A 69 -0.86 17.94 -12.76
C SER A 69 -1.25 16.46 -12.84
N GLN A 70 -0.28 15.57 -13.09
CA GLN A 70 -0.54 14.13 -13.13
C GLN A 70 -0.90 13.56 -11.76
N THR A 71 -0.29 14.05 -10.68
CA THR A 71 -0.65 13.66 -9.31
C THR A 71 -2.10 14.04 -8.99
N ALA A 72 -2.55 15.24 -9.38
CA ALA A 72 -3.93 15.67 -9.23
C ALA A 72 -4.90 14.79 -10.04
N GLN A 73 -4.54 14.46 -11.29
CA GLN A 73 -5.33 13.55 -12.12
C GLN A 73 -5.45 12.14 -11.51
N GLU A 74 -4.37 11.64 -10.91
CA GLU A 74 -4.42 10.35 -10.21
C GLU A 74 -5.37 10.36 -9.01
N VAL A 75 -5.51 11.49 -8.30
CA VAL A 75 -6.55 11.64 -7.25
C VAL A 75 -7.94 11.51 -7.86
N CYS A 76 -8.23 12.18 -8.99
CA CYS A 76 -9.53 12.05 -9.68
C CYS A 76 -9.81 10.60 -10.12
N LYS A 77 -8.81 9.91 -10.68
CA LYS A 77 -8.91 8.49 -11.05
C LYS A 77 -9.18 7.58 -9.85
N LEU A 78 -8.55 7.85 -8.71
CA LEU A 78 -8.77 7.06 -7.49
C LEU A 78 -10.20 7.23 -6.95
N VAL A 79 -10.77 8.45 -7.03
CA VAL A 79 -12.17 8.69 -6.70
C VAL A 79 -13.07 7.88 -7.64
N ASP A 80 -12.84 7.97 -8.94
CA ASP A 80 -13.59 7.24 -9.97
C ASP A 80 -13.57 5.73 -9.73
N LYS A 81 -12.38 5.17 -9.51
CA LYS A 81 -12.21 3.75 -9.20
C LYS A 81 -12.96 3.34 -7.93
N SER A 82 -12.95 4.19 -6.90
CA SER A 82 -13.65 3.91 -5.64
C SER A 82 -15.16 3.89 -5.82
N TRP A 83 -15.72 4.80 -6.62
CA TRP A 83 -17.14 4.80 -6.94
C TRP A 83 -17.55 3.63 -7.84
N LYS A 84 -16.74 3.28 -8.86
CA LYS A 84 -16.95 2.08 -9.67
C LYS A 84 -16.97 0.82 -8.82
N SER A 85 -16.04 0.70 -7.85
CA SER A 85 -16.02 -0.42 -6.91
C SER A 85 -17.28 -0.45 -6.02
N PHE A 86 -17.75 0.70 -5.55
CA PHE A 86 -18.99 0.81 -4.77
C PHE A 86 -20.21 0.33 -5.56
N TYR A 87 -20.38 0.78 -6.80
CA TYR A 87 -21.49 0.34 -7.65
C TYR A 87 -21.39 -1.15 -8.03
N ALA A 88 -20.19 -1.67 -8.23
CA ALA A 88 -19.98 -3.10 -8.45
C ALA A 88 -20.41 -3.93 -7.23
N LEU A 89 -20.14 -3.46 -6.01
CA LEU A 89 -20.59 -4.11 -4.78
C LEU A 89 -22.12 -4.11 -4.64
N ILE A 90 -22.77 -3.01 -5.01
CA ILE A 90 -24.26 -2.95 -5.05
C ILE A 90 -24.79 -3.97 -6.02
N LYS A 91 -24.25 -4.01 -7.25
CA LYS A 91 -24.70 -4.91 -8.32
C LYS A 91 -24.49 -6.38 -7.95
N SER A 92 -23.37 -6.73 -7.35
CA SER A 92 -23.04 -8.11 -6.99
C SER A 92 -23.78 -8.63 -5.77
N LYS A 93 -24.46 -7.75 -4.99
CA LYS A 93 -25.09 -8.07 -3.70
C LYS A 93 -24.17 -8.80 -2.70
N GLY A 94 -22.84 -8.70 -2.91
CA GLY A 94 -21.85 -9.44 -2.13
C GLY A 94 -21.68 -8.95 -0.68
N ILE A 95 -22.16 -7.74 -0.38
CA ILE A 95 -22.11 -7.13 0.96
C ILE A 95 -23.47 -6.49 1.25
N GLN A 96 -24.00 -6.73 2.47
CA GLN A 96 -25.19 -6.03 2.95
C GLN A 96 -24.84 -4.56 3.20
N ASN A 97 -25.67 -3.64 2.66
CA ASN A 97 -25.55 -2.19 2.84
C ASN A 97 -24.15 -1.61 2.52
N PRO A 98 -23.64 -1.74 1.28
CA PRO A 98 -22.39 -1.12 0.89
C PRO A 98 -22.48 0.39 1.07
N LYS A 99 -21.42 1.01 1.58
CA LYS A 99 -21.38 2.45 1.82
C LYS A 99 -20.55 3.15 0.75
N PRO A 100 -20.96 4.34 0.28
CA PRO A 100 -20.21 5.11 -0.70
C PRO A 100 -18.84 5.56 -0.15
N PRO A 101 -17.90 5.93 -1.01
CA PRO A 101 -16.58 6.41 -0.60
C PRO A 101 -16.68 7.55 0.43
N ARG A 102 -15.91 7.45 1.52
CA ARG A 102 -15.93 8.44 2.60
C ARG A 102 -15.08 9.67 2.26
N PHE A 103 -15.38 10.79 2.87
CA PHE A 103 -14.51 11.95 2.89
C PHE A 103 -13.24 11.68 3.69
N LYS A 104 -12.11 12.23 3.24
CA LYS A 104 -10.82 12.11 3.91
C LYS A 104 -10.70 13.18 5.00
N GLN A 105 -10.30 12.77 6.20
CA GLN A 105 -10.09 13.67 7.34
C GLN A 105 -8.61 14.02 7.53
N SER A 106 -7.70 13.21 7.00
CA SER A 106 -6.25 13.40 7.09
C SER A 106 -5.61 13.38 5.70
N GLY A 107 -4.33 13.71 5.61
CA GLY A 107 -3.57 13.59 4.37
C GLY A 107 -3.65 12.20 3.77
N MET A 108 -3.65 12.11 2.45
CA MET A 108 -3.67 10.87 1.70
C MET A 108 -2.38 10.67 0.91
N THR A 109 -2.14 9.44 0.47
CA THR A 109 -1.03 9.08 -0.39
C THR A 109 -1.09 9.85 -1.71
N ILE A 110 0.05 10.39 -2.13
CA ILE A 110 0.24 11.03 -3.43
C ILE A 110 0.99 10.09 -4.37
N THR A 111 0.73 10.22 -5.66
CA THR A 111 1.36 9.39 -6.70
C THR A 111 2.02 10.29 -7.73
N TYR A 112 3.34 10.18 -7.83
CA TYR A 112 4.09 10.76 -8.93
C TYR A 112 4.16 9.77 -10.09
N MET A 113 3.90 10.27 -11.29
CA MET A 113 4.03 9.52 -12.53
C MET A 113 5.39 9.82 -13.18
N GLN A 114 5.82 8.97 -14.08
CA GLN A 114 7.13 8.99 -14.72
C GLN A 114 7.57 10.39 -15.19
N ASN A 115 6.66 11.17 -15.82
CA ASN A 115 6.99 12.50 -16.39
C ASN A 115 7.33 13.56 -15.32
N ALA A 116 6.97 13.33 -14.07
CA ALA A 116 7.27 14.23 -12.95
C ALA A 116 8.44 13.73 -12.08
N ILE A 117 9.11 12.65 -12.51
CA ILE A 117 10.22 12.01 -11.84
C ILE A 117 11.45 12.15 -12.72
N VAL A 118 12.55 12.66 -12.14
CA VAL A 118 13.86 12.66 -12.80
C VAL A 118 14.80 11.81 -11.96
N HIS A 119 15.34 10.77 -12.56
CA HIS A 119 16.27 9.83 -11.95
C HIS A 119 17.40 9.52 -12.91
N VAL A 120 18.61 9.51 -12.38
CA VAL A 120 19.81 9.08 -13.11
C VAL A 120 20.13 7.66 -12.64
N SER A 121 20.27 6.73 -13.57
CA SER A 121 20.63 5.33 -13.27
C SER A 121 21.86 5.25 -12.38
N GLY A 122 21.84 4.40 -11.37
CA GLY A 122 22.89 4.27 -10.37
C GLY A 122 22.88 5.33 -9.25
N SER A 123 22.06 6.38 -9.37
CA SER A 123 21.91 7.40 -8.32
C SER A 123 21.02 6.93 -7.19
N LYS A 124 21.39 7.24 -5.94
CA LYS A 124 20.51 7.05 -4.77
C LYS A 124 19.41 8.10 -4.65
N ARG A 125 19.44 9.13 -5.50
CA ARG A 125 18.60 10.31 -5.39
C ARG A 125 17.65 10.42 -6.57
N VAL A 126 16.39 10.75 -6.30
CA VAL A 126 15.39 11.12 -7.31
C VAL A 126 14.92 12.54 -7.06
N ARG A 127 14.62 13.24 -8.15
CA ARG A 127 14.07 14.60 -8.16
C ARG A 127 12.62 14.55 -8.60
N LEU A 128 11.72 15.13 -7.81
CA LEU A 128 10.30 15.20 -8.06
C LEU A 128 9.87 16.65 -8.29
N SER A 129 9.03 16.86 -9.29
CA SER A 129 8.55 18.19 -9.65
C SER A 129 7.57 18.74 -8.61
N LEU A 130 7.66 20.04 -8.31
CA LEU A 130 6.68 20.76 -7.49
C LEU A 130 5.84 21.72 -8.36
N PRO A 131 4.52 21.85 -8.10
CA PRO A 131 3.67 22.79 -8.83
C PRO A 131 3.95 24.25 -8.42
N LYS A 132 3.74 25.18 -9.36
CA LYS A 132 4.02 26.60 -9.15
C LYS A 132 3.33 27.17 -7.91
N GLN A 133 2.03 26.92 -7.76
CA GLN A 133 1.25 27.41 -6.61
C GLN A 133 1.78 26.91 -5.26
N LEU A 134 2.23 25.64 -5.20
CA LEU A 134 2.81 25.12 -3.96
C LEU A 134 4.15 25.78 -3.65
N LYS A 135 5.01 26.03 -4.67
CA LYS A 135 6.27 26.74 -4.47
C LYS A 135 6.07 28.14 -3.92
N GLU A 136 5.12 28.89 -4.51
CA GLU A 136 4.76 30.23 -4.04
C GLU A 136 4.25 30.19 -2.57
N TYR A 137 3.36 29.26 -2.27
CA TYR A 137 2.86 29.07 -0.91
C TYR A 137 3.97 28.72 0.10
N LEU A 138 4.84 27.77 -0.24
CA LEU A 138 5.96 27.35 0.61
C LEU A 138 6.94 28.51 0.87
N LYS A 139 7.24 29.32 -0.15
CA LYS A 139 8.10 30.49 -0.04
C LYS A 139 7.48 31.55 0.89
N HIS A 140 6.20 31.87 0.71
CA HIS A 140 5.54 32.89 1.53
C HIS A 140 5.30 32.45 2.98
N THR A 141 5.00 31.17 3.21
CA THR A 141 4.56 30.69 4.53
C THR A 141 5.72 30.17 5.38
N TYR A 142 6.72 29.58 4.75
CA TYR A 142 7.81 28.88 5.44
C TYR A 142 9.20 29.31 5.03
N ASP A 143 9.32 30.30 4.14
CA ASP A 143 10.58 30.73 3.51
C ASP A 143 11.35 29.59 2.82
N ILE A 144 10.61 28.61 2.28
CA ILE A 144 11.16 27.45 1.56
C ILE A 144 11.26 27.81 0.07
N GLY A 145 12.48 28.01 -0.42
CA GLY A 145 12.76 28.34 -1.83
C GLY A 145 12.98 27.14 -2.76
N ASP A 146 12.72 25.93 -2.30
CA ASP A 146 12.98 24.71 -3.05
C ASP A 146 12.06 24.58 -4.28
N ASN A 147 12.67 24.34 -5.45
CA ASN A 147 11.97 24.14 -6.69
C ASN A 147 11.56 22.66 -6.93
N TYR A 148 12.15 21.75 -6.20
CA TYR A 148 11.97 20.31 -6.34
C TYR A 148 11.97 19.62 -4.98
N LEU A 149 11.26 18.50 -4.90
CA LEU A 149 11.40 17.58 -3.80
C LEU A 149 12.45 16.53 -4.17
N TYR A 150 13.40 16.31 -3.29
CA TYR A 150 14.39 15.26 -3.45
C TYR A 150 14.11 14.13 -2.47
N LEU A 151 14.20 12.90 -2.95
CA LEU A 151 14.16 11.72 -2.09
C LEU A 151 15.45 10.93 -2.28
N GLU A 152 16.03 10.48 -1.17
CA GLU A 152 17.27 9.69 -1.20
C GLU A 152 17.05 8.34 -0.52
N ASN A 153 17.37 7.26 -1.23
CA ASN A 153 17.35 5.89 -0.72
C ASN A 153 18.14 4.96 -1.62
N LYS A 154 18.74 3.91 -1.05
CA LYS A 154 19.48 2.88 -1.79
C LYS A 154 18.63 2.17 -2.86
N ILE A 155 17.31 2.11 -2.71
CA ILE A 155 16.41 1.49 -3.68
C ILE A 155 16.54 2.10 -5.07
N PHE A 156 16.72 3.43 -5.15
CA PHE A 156 16.84 4.14 -6.42
C PHE A 156 18.10 3.76 -7.19
N GLN A 157 19.16 3.35 -6.48
CA GLN A 157 20.43 2.95 -7.10
C GLN A 157 20.28 1.70 -7.98
N ASN A 158 19.34 0.82 -7.63
CA ASN A 158 19.10 -0.46 -8.31
C ASN A 158 17.88 -0.42 -9.24
N THR A 159 17.39 0.77 -9.59
CA THR A 159 16.21 0.95 -10.46
C THR A 159 16.57 1.81 -11.65
N ASP A 160 16.40 1.28 -12.87
CA ASP A 160 16.73 2.05 -14.10
C ASP A 160 15.56 2.92 -14.54
N VAL A 161 14.37 2.36 -14.68
CA VAL A 161 13.19 3.03 -15.21
C VAL A 161 12.08 3.08 -14.18
N ILE A 162 11.96 4.21 -13.47
CA ILE A 162 10.91 4.42 -12.49
C ILE A 162 9.63 4.88 -13.20
N LYS A 163 8.55 4.12 -13.06
CA LYS A 163 7.23 4.42 -13.64
C LYS A 163 6.35 5.23 -12.69
N GLN A 164 6.40 4.93 -11.40
CA GLN A 164 5.61 5.63 -10.38
C GLN A 164 6.35 5.65 -9.04
N ILE A 165 6.14 6.73 -8.30
CA ILE A 165 6.51 6.82 -6.88
C ILE A 165 5.26 7.19 -6.09
N LYS A 166 4.84 6.33 -5.15
CA LYS A 166 3.76 6.62 -4.21
C LYS A 166 4.35 7.02 -2.87
N ILE A 167 3.96 8.16 -2.35
CA ILE A 167 4.48 8.71 -1.10
C ILE A 167 3.32 8.82 -0.11
N TYR A 168 3.47 8.19 1.03
CA TYR A 168 2.51 8.26 2.14
C TYR A 168 2.76 9.51 2.98
N PRO A 169 1.73 10.01 3.69
CA PRO A 169 1.95 11.11 4.62
C PRO A 169 3.07 10.81 5.61
N PRO A 170 3.97 11.77 5.88
CA PRO A 170 5.04 11.60 6.85
C PRO A 170 4.47 11.41 8.26
N ASP A 171 5.15 10.64 9.07
CA ASP A 171 4.84 10.49 10.48
C ASP A 171 5.41 11.66 11.31
N ARG A 172 5.18 11.64 12.65
CA ARG A 172 5.69 12.68 13.57
C ARG A 172 7.21 12.72 13.67
N LYS A 173 7.91 11.72 13.15
CA LYS A 173 9.36 11.65 13.11
C LYS A 173 9.92 11.97 11.74
N ASN A 174 9.10 12.54 10.85
CA ASN A 174 9.44 12.83 9.47
C ASN A 174 9.83 11.59 8.65
N VAL A 175 9.35 10.41 9.05
CA VAL A 175 9.52 9.19 8.25
C VAL A 175 8.32 9.04 7.33
N CYS A 176 8.55 8.94 6.04
CA CYS A 176 7.51 8.60 5.09
C CYS A 176 7.75 7.23 4.46
N GLN A 177 6.67 6.50 4.27
CA GLN A 177 6.68 5.27 3.50
C GLN A 177 6.57 5.60 2.03
N VAL A 178 7.41 4.99 1.22
CA VAL A 178 7.45 5.19 -0.22
C VAL A 178 7.32 3.83 -0.92
N ILE A 179 6.53 3.78 -1.98
CA ILE A 179 6.48 2.64 -2.89
C ILE A 179 7.01 3.10 -4.24
N VAL A 180 8.06 2.47 -4.69
CA VAL A 180 8.67 2.68 -6.01
C VAL A 180 8.19 1.58 -6.95
N ILE A 181 7.59 1.96 -8.07
CA ILE A 181 7.17 1.05 -9.13
C ILE A 181 8.08 1.31 -10.32
N TYR A 182 8.77 0.28 -10.76
CA TYR A 182 9.79 0.38 -11.79
C TYR A 182 9.71 -0.77 -12.78
N ASP A 183 10.24 -0.54 -13.95
CA ASP A 183 10.29 -1.53 -15.01
C ASP A 183 11.63 -2.27 -14.96
N VAL A 184 11.55 -3.57 -15.10
CA VAL A 184 12.71 -4.46 -15.21
C VAL A 184 12.61 -5.18 -16.54
N LYS A 185 13.72 -5.32 -17.24
CA LYS A 185 13.77 -6.13 -18.47
C LYS A 185 13.17 -7.51 -18.21
N ASP A 186 12.33 -7.95 -19.10
CA ASP A 186 11.76 -9.29 -19.00
C ASP A 186 12.89 -10.30 -19.06
N VAL A 187 12.90 -11.22 -18.10
CA VAL A 187 13.80 -12.36 -18.11
C VAL A 187 13.14 -13.40 -19.00
N GLU A 188 13.91 -13.99 -19.92
CA GLU A 188 13.45 -15.12 -20.70
C GLU A 188 12.96 -16.22 -19.77
N LYS A 189 11.78 -16.76 -20.08
CA LYS A 189 11.26 -17.88 -19.32
C LYS A 189 12.15 -19.08 -19.58
N MET A 190 12.56 -19.75 -18.51
CA MET A 190 13.26 -21.02 -18.65
C MET A 190 12.32 -22.02 -19.32
N GLN A 191 12.87 -22.81 -20.26
CA GLN A 191 12.12 -23.91 -20.87
C GLN A 191 11.82 -24.95 -19.81
N ASP A 192 10.65 -25.58 -19.90
CA ASP A 192 10.31 -26.68 -19.02
C ASP A 192 11.23 -27.88 -19.30
N ASN A 193 11.92 -28.33 -18.27
CA ASN A 193 12.83 -29.47 -18.33
C ASN A 193 12.20 -30.73 -17.70
N GLY A 194 10.90 -30.68 -17.36
CA GLY A 194 10.19 -31.77 -16.71
C GLY A 194 10.44 -31.87 -15.19
N HIS A 195 11.37 -31.08 -14.64
CA HIS A 195 11.61 -31.03 -13.20
C HIS A 195 10.66 -30.00 -12.56
N TYR A 196 9.89 -30.43 -11.58
CA TYR A 196 8.93 -29.57 -10.91
C TYR A 196 8.99 -29.68 -9.38
N LEU A 197 8.57 -28.61 -8.73
CA LEU A 197 8.32 -28.56 -7.29
C LEU A 197 6.83 -28.31 -7.07
N SER A 198 6.16 -29.25 -6.42
CA SER A 198 4.78 -29.06 -5.95
C SER A 198 4.77 -28.48 -4.55
N ILE A 199 3.93 -27.47 -4.32
CA ILE A 199 3.81 -26.75 -3.06
C ILE A 199 2.37 -26.80 -2.58
N ASP A 200 2.15 -27.37 -1.40
CA ASP A 200 0.91 -27.24 -0.65
C ASP A 200 1.06 -26.19 0.46
N LEU A 201 0.10 -25.25 0.51
CA LEU A 201 0.07 -24.16 1.49
C LEU A 201 -0.85 -24.54 2.67
N GLY A 202 -0.28 -24.59 3.86
CA GLY A 202 -0.99 -25.01 5.06
C GLY A 202 -0.92 -24.01 6.23
N LEU A 203 -1.72 -24.25 7.27
CA LEU A 203 -1.77 -23.40 8.46
C LEU A 203 -0.63 -23.67 9.45
N HIS A 204 -0.29 -24.94 9.68
CA HIS A 204 0.76 -25.35 10.59
C HIS A 204 2.12 -25.44 9.91
N ASN A 205 2.13 -26.04 8.73
CA ASN A 205 3.24 -26.08 7.83
C ASN A 205 2.93 -25.06 6.75
N LEU A 206 3.60 -23.89 6.79
CA LEU A 206 3.29 -22.83 5.82
C LEU A 206 3.45 -23.33 4.39
N ILE A 207 4.48 -24.13 4.14
CA ILE A 207 4.81 -24.70 2.84
C ILE A 207 5.24 -26.15 3.03
N THR A 208 4.51 -27.08 2.41
CA THR A 208 4.93 -28.48 2.24
C THR A 208 5.30 -28.65 0.78
N CYS A 209 6.51 -29.11 0.53
CA CYS A 209 7.08 -29.25 -0.82
C CYS A 209 7.30 -30.73 -1.16
N TYR A 210 7.10 -31.06 -2.44
CA TYR A 210 7.46 -32.32 -3.05
C TYR A 210 8.06 -32.05 -4.44
N ASP A 211 9.25 -32.56 -4.70
CA ASP A 211 9.90 -32.43 -5.99
C ASP A 211 9.75 -33.70 -6.86
N SER A 212 9.95 -33.53 -8.15
CA SER A 212 9.85 -34.63 -9.14
C SER A 212 10.91 -35.72 -8.94
N ALA A 213 11.97 -35.47 -8.17
CA ALA A 213 12.98 -36.48 -7.82
C ALA A 213 12.58 -37.31 -6.59
N GLY A 214 11.40 -37.08 -6.00
CA GLY A 214 10.88 -37.83 -4.86
C GLY A 214 11.23 -37.28 -3.49
N THR A 215 11.86 -36.09 -3.41
CA THR A 215 12.21 -35.47 -2.13
C THR A 215 11.05 -34.64 -1.59
N SER A 216 10.71 -34.83 -0.32
CA SER A 216 9.71 -34.01 0.37
C SER A 216 10.32 -33.26 1.55
N PHE A 217 9.89 -32.01 1.76
CA PHE A 217 10.35 -31.21 2.87
C PHE A 217 9.31 -30.16 3.28
N ILE A 218 9.45 -29.61 4.48
CA ILE A 218 8.53 -28.63 5.05
C ILE A 218 9.29 -27.39 5.43
N LEU A 219 8.74 -26.22 5.03
CA LEU A 219 9.25 -24.91 5.41
C LEU A 219 8.16 -24.11 6.14
N GLY A 220 8.59 -23.16 6.95
CA GLY A 220 7.67 -22.17 7.50
C GLY A 220 6.91 -22.57 8.75
N ARG A 221 7.32 -23.60 9.50
CA ARG A 221 6.66 -24.04 10.74
C ARG A 221 6.53 -22.97 11.83
N LYS A 222 7.46 -22.01 11.89
CA LYS A 222 7.46 -20.94 12.89
C LYS A 222 6.48 -19.79 12.61
N TYR A 223 5.84 -19.77 11.43
CA TYR A 223 4.93 -18.69 11.05
C TYR A 223 3.80 -18.48 12.09
N LEU A 224 3.12 -19.57 12.41
CA LEU A 224 1.99 -19.53 13.35
C LEU A 224 2.44 -19.17 14.77
N GLU A 225 3.59 -19.67 15.21
CA GLU A 225 4.19 -19.33 16.50
C GLU A 225 4.48 -17.83 16.61
N ILE A 226 5.13 -17.25 15.60
CA ILE A 226 5.42 -15.81 15.54
C ILE A 226 4.11 -15.01 15.60
N SER A 227 3.11 -15.38 14.80
CA SER A 227 1.82 -14.68 14.78
C SER A 227 1.15 -14.75 16.15
N GLN A 228 1.02 -15.93 16.74
CA GLN A 228 0.35 -16.15 18.03
C GLN A 228 1.04 -15.43 19.19
N LYS A 229 2.38 -15.37 19.21
CA LYS A 229 3.14 -14.61 20.20
C LYS A 229 2.69 -13.15 20.24
N TYR A 230 2.67 -12.51 19.07
CA TYR A 230 2.26 -11.10 18.98
C TYR A 230 0.77 -10.90 19.23
N ASP A 231 -0.09 -11.85 18.82
CA ASP A 231 -1.53 -11.77 19.05
C ASP A 231 -1.87 -11.82 20.54
N LYS A 232 -1.19 -12.67 21.30
CA LYS A 232 -1.32 -12.71 22.77
C LYS A 232 -0.91 -11.38 23.42
N GLU A 233 0.20 -10.78 22.97
CA GLU A 233 0.66 -9.49 23.48
C GLU A 233 -0.31 -8.36 23.13
N ILE A 234 -0.78 -8.32 21.87
CA ILE A 234 -1.76 -7.33 21.41
C ILE A 234 -3.08 -7.47 22.17
N ALA A 235 -3.55 -8.69 22.42
CA ALA A 235 -4.77 -8.94 23.18
C ALA A 235 -4.63 -8.45 24.63
N ARG A 236 -3.50 -8.75 25.30
CA ARG A 236 -3.21 -8.27 26.66
C ARG A 236 -3.18 -6.75 26.74
N LEU A 237 -2.44 -6.09 25.85
CA LEU A 237 -2.36 -4.63 25.78
C LEU A 237 -3.72 -4.01 25.43
N GLY A 238 -4.47 -4.64 24.52
CA GLY A 238 -5.80 -4.21 24.13
C GLY A 238 -6.78 -4.28 25.28
N HIS A 239 -6.78 -5.35 26.08
CA HIS A 239 -7.62 -5.49 27.26
C HIS A 239 -7.35 -4.38 28.27
N GLN A 240 -6.08 -4.17 28.66
CA GLN A 240 -5.68 -3.12 29.60
C GLN A 240 -6.07 -1.72 29.09
N TRP A 241 -5.74 -1.42 27.83
CA TRP A 241 -6.03 -0.11 27.25
C TRP A 241 -7.53 0.18 27.13
N ASN A 242 -8.30 -0.80 26.64
CA ASN A 242 -9.74 -0.64 26.47
C ASN A 242 -10.45 -0.47 27.81
N SER A 243 -10.05 -1.23 28.84
CA SER A 243 -10.60 -1.07 30.20
C SER A 243 -10.38 0.34 30.76
N CYS A 244 -9.15 0.88 30.64
CA CYS A 244 -8.86 2.25 31.07
C CYS A 244 -9.64 3.29 30.28
N GLN A 245 -9.76 3.14 28.96
CA GLN A 245 -10.47 4.10 28.11
C GLN A 245 -11.99 4.03 28.31
N SER A 246 -12.54 2.84 28.52
CA SER A 246 -13.97 2.65 28.80
C SER A 246 -14.35 3.24 30.17
N ALA A 247 -13.49 3.10 31.18
CA ALA A 247 -13.67 3.79 32.47
C ALA A 247 -13.69 5.32 32.33
N GLY A 248 -12.95 5.86 31.34
CA GLY A 248 -12.98 7.28 30.96
C GLY A 248 -14.13 7.66 29.99
N GLY A 249 -15.13 6.79 29.78
CA GLY A 249 -16.31 7.07 28.96
C GLY A 249 -16.11 6.92 27.44
N ILE A 250 -14.97 6.40 26.98
CA ILE A 250 -14.68 6.22 25.54
C ILE A 250 -15.21 4.88 25.07
N LYS A 251 -16.34 4.87 24.35
CA LYS A 251 -17.00 3.65 23.85
C LYS A 251 -16.18 2.85 22.82
N TYR A 252 -15.40 3.53 21.96
CA TYR A 252 -14.60 2.92 20.90
C TYR A 252 -13.17 3.45 20.90
N PRO A 253 -12.31 2.97 21.81
CA PRO A 253 -10.95 3.47 21.96
C PRO A 253 -10.09 3.14 20.73
N LYS A 254 -9.31 4.11 20.31
CA LYS A 254 -8.28 3.89 19.27
C LYS A 254 -7.08 3.15 19.90
N PRO A 255 -6.36 2.31 19.14
CA PRO A 255 -5.17 1.66 19.64
C PRO A 255 -4.15 2.65 20.23
N SER A 256 -3.53 2.30 21.35
CA SER A 256 -2.47 3.11 21.96
C SER A 256 -1.24 3.16 21.05
N LYS A 257 -0.37 4.16 21.28
CA LYS A 257 0.92 4.25 20.56
C LYS A 257 1.78 3.00 20.73
N HIS A 258 1.72 2.39 21.91
CA HIS A 258 2.44 1.15 22.19
C HIS A 258 1.89 -0.03 21.37
N MET A 259 0.56 -0.19 21.35
CA MET A 259 -0.09 -1.20 20.50
C MET A 259 0.28 -1.04 19.02
N LEU A 260 0.28 0.19 18.51
CA LEU A 260 0.69 0.45 17.11
C LEU A 260 2.14 0.02 16.82
N LYS A 261 3.05 0.19 17.79
CA LYS A 261 4.44 -0.30 17.67
C LYS A 261 4.48 -1.83 17.64
N VAL A 262 3.70 -2.51 18.47
CA VAL A 262 3.62 -3.99 18.50
C VAL A 262 3.04 -4.50 17.18
N TYR A 263 1.97 -3.90 16.66
CA TYR A 263 1.44 -4.23 15.33
C TYR A 263 2.49 -4.08 14.22
N LYS A 264 3.25 -2.96 14.23
CA LYS A 264 4.34 -2.76 13.26
C LYS A 264 5.41 -3.84 13.39
N LYS A 265 5.80 -4.20 14.62
CA LYS A 265 6.80 -5.25 14.91
C LYS A 265 6.32 -6.63 14.43
N LYS A 266 5.06 -7.02 14.76
CA LYS A 266 4.44 -8.25 14.23
C LYS A 266 4.57 -8.33 12.72
N ARG A 267 4.07 -7.30 12.02
CA ARG A 267 4.09 -7.26 10.56
C ARG A 267 5.51 -7.38 9.98
N ASN A 268 6.47 -6.69 10.56
CA ASN A 268 7.85 -6.74 10.09
C ASN A 268 8.48 -8.13 10.30
N CYS A 269 8.25 -8.77 11.46
CA CYS A 269 8.75 -10.12 11.74
C CYS A 269 8.13 -11.16 10.79
N ILE A 270 6.80 -11.08 10.56
CA ILE A 270 6.13 -11.98 9.62
C ILE A 270 6.67 -11.78 8.20
N HIS A 271 6.79 -10.53 7.76
CA HIS A 271 7.30 -10.20 6.44
C HIS A 271 8.73 -10.71 6.21
N ASP A 272 9.63 -10.48 7.17
CA ASP A 272 11.00 -10.99 7.12
C ASP A 272 11.02 -12.53 7.05
N TYR A 273 10.19 -13.18 7.88
CA TYR A 273 10.09 -14.63 7.89
C TYR A 273 9.59 -15.21 6.56
N LEU A 274 8.53 -14.62 6.00
CA LEU A 274 7.99 -15.04 4.70
C LEU A 274 9.03 -14.87 3.58
N HIS A 275 9.78 -13.77 3.58
CA HIS A 275 10.86 -13.58 2.61
C HIS A 275 11.98 -14.63 2.73
N LYS A 276 12.33 -15.02 3.96
CA LYS A 276 13.32 -16.09 4.19
C LYS A 276 12.81 -17.43 3.67
N VAL A 277 11.55 -17.76 3.93
CA VAL A 277 10.94 -19.02 3.45
C VAL A 277 10.85 -19.04 1.93
N THR A 278 10.36 -17.98 1.29
CA THR A 278 10.28 -17.92 -0.18
C THR A 278 11.67 -17.95 -0.83
N ARG A 279 12.66 -17.29 -0.22
CA ARG A 279 14.03 -17.36 -0.70
C ARG A 279 14.61 -18.78 -0.61
N ALA A 280 14.30 -19.51 0.45
CA ALA A 280 14.72 -20.91 0.60
C ALA A 280 14.13 -21.79 -0.52
N VAL A 281 12.85 -21.60 -0.88
CA VAL A 281 12.22 -22.29 -2.03
C VAL A 281 12.96 -21.99 -3.32
N VAL A 282 13.19 -20.70 -3.61
CA VAL A 282 13.90 -20.30 -4.85
C VAL A 282 15.31 -20.85 -4.89
N ASN A 283 16.03 -20.87 -3.76
CA ASN A 283 17.37 -21.42 -3.70
C ASN A 283 17.37 -22.95 -3.92
N TYR A 284 16.37 -23.64 -3.36
CA TYR A 284 16.18 -25.08 -3.60
C TYR A 284 15.93 -25.38 -5.09
N CYS A 285 15.01 -24.65 -5.72
CA CYS A 285 14.74 -24.82 -7.16
C CYS A 285 16.01 -24.60 -8.00
N LYS A 286 16.79 -23.57 -7.69
CA LYS A 286 18.04 -23.30 -8.40
C LYS A 286 19.10 -24.39 -8.22
N ALA A 287 19.22 -24.93 -6.99
CA ALA A 287 20.20 -25.96 -6.69
C ALA A 287 19.87 -27.33 -7.33
N ASN A 288 18.58 -27.59 -7.59
CA ASN A 288 18.10 -28.87 -8.14
C ASN A 288 17.60 -28.75 -9.59
N ASP A 289 17.92 -27.64 -10.27
CA ASP A 289 17.54 -27.39 -11.67
C ASP A 289 16.03 -27.55 -11.92
N ILE A 290 15.21 -27.05 -10.99
CA ILE A 290 13.74 -27.09 -11.07
C ILE A 290 13.25 -25.83 -11.77
N HIS A 291 12.63 -25.99 -12.94
CA HIS A 291 12.14 -24.89 -13.76
C HIS A 291 10.66 -24.58 -13.53
N THR A 292 9.89 -25.54 -13.07
CA THR A 292 8.43 -25.41 -12.89
C THR A 292 8.05 -25.52 -11.42
N VAL A 293 7.28 -24.55 -10.90
CA VAL A 293 6.73 -24.57 -9.53
C VAL A 293 5.22 -24.60 -9.60
N ILE A 294 4.61 -25.64 -9.04
CA ILE A 294 3.16 -25.84 -8.97
C ILE A 294 2.69 -25.50 -7.57
N ILE A 295 1.78 -24.53 -7.43
CA ILE A 295 1.27 -24.09 -6.13
C ILE A 295 -0.21 -24.39 -6.05
N GLY A 296 -0.66 -25.04 -4.97
CA GLY A 296 -2.07 -25.29 -4.72
C GLY A 296 -2.87 -23.98 -4.62
N ASP A 297 -4.01 -23.89 -5.31
CA ASP A 297 -4.89 -22.72 -5.27
C ASP A 297 -5.76 -22.73 -4.01
N ILE A 298 -5.46 -21.83 -3.09
CA ILE A 298 -6.23 -21.59 -1.86
C ILE A 298 -7.24 -20.44 -1.99
N THR A 299 -7.48 -19.95 -3.21
CA THR A 299 -8.40 -18.84 -3.45
C THR A 299 -9.79 -19.20 -2.93
N ASN A 300 -10.39 -18.29 -2.17
CA ASN A 300 -11.72 -18.46 -1.57
C ASN A 300 -11.85 -19.55 -0.48
N ILE A 301 -10.79 -20.11 0.04
CA ILE A 301 -10.83 -21.14 1.10
C ILE A 301 -11.63 -20.68 2.34
N ARG A 302 -11.74 -19.37 2.56
CA ARG A 302 -12.49 -18.76 3.67
C ARG A 302 -13.96 -18.44 3.34
N ARG A 303 -14.37 -18.52 2.08
CA ARG A 303 -15.74 -18.15 1.69
C ARG A 303 -16.73 -19.18 2.19
N ASN A 304 -17.77 -18.70 2.89
CA ASN A 304 -18.91 -19.50 3.35
C ASN A 304 -18.55 -20.71 4.22
N LYS A 305 -17.39 -20.69 4.89
CA LYS A 305 -16.96 -21.77 5.77
C LYS A 305 -16.76 -21.25 7.20
N ASN A 306 -17.42 -21.91 8.13
CA ASN A 306 -17.17 -21.73 9.56
C ASN A 306 -16.56 -23.04 10.11
N LEU A 307 -15.26 -23.00 10.31
CA LEU A 307 -14.47 -24.15 10.78
C LEU A 307 -14.27 -24.16 12.31
N GLY A 308 -15.09 -23.38 13.02
CA GLY A 308 -14.97 -23.19 14.45
C GLY A 308 -13.99 -22.09 14.86
N LYS A 309 -14.16 -21.58 16.08
CA LYS A 309 -13.46 -20.41 16.61
C LYS A 309 -11.93 -20.50 16.49
N VAL A 310 -11.36 -21.64 16.88
CA VAL A 310 -9.89 -21.83 16.89
C VAL A 310 -9.31 -21.89 15.49
N THR A 311 -9.94 -22.65 14.59
CA THR A 311 -9.46 -22.78 13.19
C THR A 311 -9.63 -21.46 12.43
N ASN A 312 -10.77 -20.78 12.63
CA ASN A 312 -10.99 -19.46 12.04
C ASN A 312 -9.96 -18.44 12.52
N GLN A 313 -9.60 -18.44 13.80
CA GLN A 313 -8.55 -17.56 14.33
C GLN A 313 -7.19 -17.82 13.67
N LYS A 314 -6.82 -19.09 13.44
CA LYS A 314 -5.59 -19.45 12.73
C LYS A 314 -5.61 -19.04 11.26
N LEU A 315 -6.77 -19.18 10.58
CA LEU A 315 -6.96 -18.77 9.19
C LEU A 315 -6.93 -17.23 8.99
N HIS A 316 -7.20 -16.47 10.05
CA HIS A 316 -7.20 -15.00 10.04
C HIS A 316 -5.90 -14.40 10.61
N ALA A 317 -4.99 -15.23 11.11
CA ALA A 317 -3.67 -14.81 11.59
C ALA A 317 -2.75 -14.46 10.44
#